data_c0df34fe011c90f5d8324d0f8330f762
#
_entry.id   c0df34fe011c90f5d8324d0f8330f762
#
_cell.length_a   1.000
_cell.length_b   1.000
_cell.length_c   1.000
_cell.angle_alpha   90.00
_cell.angle_beta   90.00
_cell.angle_gamma   90.00
#
_symmetry.space_group_name_H-M   'P 1'
#
loop_
_entity.id
_entity.type
_entity.pdbx_description
1 polymer ?
#
loop_
_entity_poly.entity_id
_entity_poly.type
_entity_poly.pdbx_seq_one_letter_code
_entity_poly.pdbx_strand_id
1 'polypeptide(L)'
;MANTITPPKAALDKVLKMRTLDDMMSILKEYGNPDGSYKKGTIIKVHNKMQKDYEYELSENPGENMASDFKPRYTPLQMLKEGVFGGKYCNDQILEFPASWYKDGRFSPEGNNTLVNRFKGESRTPLKNWVDEGWLNSIDPRGWFEWYMRYYLGRRVEDDFNGQSYDRYQINRWKSFARHFGQVKANCDANDMECRAKQRQALLQWSWPAYGLQKSWVDFEPPAKKEDEE
;
A
#
# COMPACT_ATOMS: atom_id res chain seq x y z
N MET A 1 -0.87 29.26 -7.38
CA MET A 1 0.35 28.49 -7.07
C MET A 1 -0.06 27.06 -6.82
N ALA A 2 0.69 26.08 -7.30
CA ALA A 2 0.44 24.67 -7.01
C ALA A 2 0.56 24.43 -5.50
N ASN A 3 -0.34 23.64 -4.94
CA ASN A 3 -0.23 23.21 -3.55
C ASN A 3 0.99 22.26 -3.42
N THR A 4 1.81 22.43 -2.40
CA THR A 4 2.99 21.59 -2.18
C THR A 4 2.98 21.05 -0.76
N ILE A 5 3.04 19.73 -0.61
CA ILE A 5 3.23 19.05 0.66
C ILE A 5 4.73 18.80 0.82
N THR A 6 5.32 19.45 1.82
CA THR A 6 6.76 19.31 2.15
C THR A 6 6.89 19.02 3.64
N PRO A 7 7.46 17.88 4.03
CA PRO A 7 7.68 17.61 5.45
C PRO A 7 8.63 18.63 6.07
N PRO A 8 8.27 19.28 7.18
CA PRO A 8 9.16 20.21 7.89
C PRO A 8 10.38 19.47 8.44
N LYS A 9 11.56 20.08 8.39
CA LYS A 9 12.81 19.47 8.89
C LYS A 9 12.69 18.98 10.34
N ALA A 10 12.07 19.78 11.21
CA ALA A 10 11.84 19.40 12.60
C ALA A 10 10.99 18.13 12.76
N ALA A 11 10.01 17.93 11.88
CA ALA A 11 9.18 16.74 11.87
C ALA A 11 9.94 15.50 11.36
N LEU A 12 10.82 15.66 10.36
CA LEU A 12 11.64 14.57 9.86
C LEU A 12 12.57 14.00 10.95
N ASP A 13 13.19 14.86 11.76
CA ASP A 13 14.03 14.42 12.88
C ASP A 13 13.23 13.63 13.92
N LYS A 14 11.98 14.03 14.20
CA LYS A 14 11.06 13.30 15.08
C LYS A 14 10.69 11.93 14.49
N VAL A 15 10.33 11.88 13.20
CA VAL A 15 9.99 10.62 12.50
C VAL A 15 11.14 9.62 12.51
N LEU A 16 12.38 10.08 12.28
CA LEU A 16 13.56 9.20 12.30
C LEU A 16 13.84 8.62 13.69
N LYS A 17 13.48 9.36 14.75
CA LYS A 17 13.65 8.95 16.15
C LYS A 17 12.46 8.22 16.75
N MET A 18 11.32 8.20 16.06
CA MET A 18 10.08 7.56 16.49
C MET A 18 10.30 6.08 16.84
N ARG A 19 9.76 5.64 17.99
CA ARG A 19 9.85 4.27 18.49
C ARG A 19 8.50 3.70 18.91
N THR A 20 7.57 4.54 19.33
CA THR A 20 6.29 4.12 19.90
C THR A 20 5.11 4.61 19.08
N LEU A 21 3.92 4.05 19.34
CA LEU A 21 2.66 4.56 18.77
C LEU A 21 2.35 5.98 19.27
N ASP A 22 2.66 6.28 20.53
CA ASP A 22 2.45 7.61 21.10
C ASP A 22 3.33 8.66 20.39
N ASP A 23 4.58 8.31 20.07
CA ASP A 23 5.45 9.16 19.24
C ASP A 23 4.80 9.43 17.88
N MET A 24 4.30 8.36 17.22
CA MET A 24 3.64 8.47 15.92
C MET A 24 2.44 9.40 15.99
N MET A 25 1.54 9.18 16.96
CA MET A 25 0.33 9.99 17.13
C MET A 25 0.64 11.43 17.46
N SER A 26 1.67 11.70 18.27
CA SER A 26 2.14 13.05 18.58
C SER A 26 2.64 13.78 17.34
N ILE A 27 3.45 13.12 16.51
CA ILE A 27 3.96 13.68 15.25
C ILE A 27 2.81 13.96 14.28
N LEU A 28 1.86 13.03 14.12
CA LEU A 28 0.70 13.21 13.25
C LEU A 28 -0.21 14.35 13.72
N LYS A 29 -0.38 14.52 15.01
CA LYS A 29 -1.17 15.61 15.58
C LYS A 29 -0.55 16.99 15.29
N GLU A 30 0.78 17.08 15.33
CA GLU A 30 1.51 18.35 15.16
C GLU A 30 1.77 18.67 13.68
N TYR A 31 2.09 17.67 12.86
CA TYR A 31 2.59 17.85 11.49
C TYR A 31 1.82 17.08 10.42
N GLY A 32 0.84 16.27 10.79
CA GLY A 32 0.11 15.44 9.84
C GLY A 32 -0.72 16.27 8.85
N ASN A 33 -0.69 15.90 7.60
CA ASN A 33 -1.45 16.59 6.57
C ASN A 33 -2.92 16.13 6.58
N PRO A 34 -3.88 17.06 6.53
CA PRO A 34 -5.30 16.72 6.42
C PRO A 34 -5.61 16.17 5.01
N ASP A 35 -6.66 15.35 4.92
CA ASP A 35 -7.08 14.69 3.66
C ASP A 35 -7.32 15.68 2.52
N GLY A 36 -7.92 16.83 2.81
CA GLY A 36 -8.19 17.88 1.82
C GLY A 36 -6.95 18.53 1.19
N SER A 37 -5.74 18.25 1.71
CA SER A 37 -4.49 18.70 1.10
C SER A 37 -4.14 17.91 -0.16
N TYR A 38 -4.69 16.71 -0.32
CA TYR A 38 -4.40 15.82 -1.44
C TYR A 38 -5.44 15.97 -2.53
N LYS A 39 -5.08 16.65 -3.59
CA LYS A 39 -5.93 16.87 -4.77
C LYS A 39 -5.07 16.98 -6.02
N LYS A 40 -5.68 16.80 -7.16
CA LYS A 40 -5.02 16.97 -8.48
C LYS A 40 -4.22 18.27 -8.53
N GLY A 41 -2.99 18.19 -9.02
CA GLY A 41 -2.04 19.31 -9.10
C GLY A 41 -1.24 19.56 -7.81
N THR A 42 -1.43 18.76 -6.75
CA THR A 42 -0.59 18.84 -5.54
C THR A 42 0.75 18.18 -5.79
N ILE A 43 1.85 18.86 -5.48
CA ILE A 43 3.21 18.31 -5.50
C ILE A 43 3.54 17.77 -4.12
N ILE A 44 4.02 16.54 -4.05
CA ILE A 44 4.44 15.89 -2.81
C ILE A 44 5.94 15.70 -2.83
N LYS A 45 6.64 16.29 -1.85
CA LYS A 45 8.08 16.10 -1.64
C LYS A 45 8.30 14.99 -0.64
N VAL A 46 9.02 13.97 -1.07
CA VAL A 46 9.27 12.76 -0.28
C VAL A 46 10.60 12.90 0.45
N HIS A 47 10.55 12.67 1.76
CA HIS A 47 11.74 12.54 2.56
C HIS A 47 11.52 11.49 3.65
N ASN A 48 12.15 10.34 3.47
CA ASN A 48 12.08 9.21 4.39
C ASN A 48 13.43 8.48 4.44
N LYS A 49 13.51 7.33 5.10
CA LYS A 49 14.78 6.58 5.25
C LYS A 49 15.35 6.05 3.93
N MET A 50 14.52 5.85 2.90
CA MET A 50 14.93 5.26 1.63
C MET A 50 14.99 6.29 0.48
N GLN A 51 14.26 7.40 0.60
CA GLN A 51 14.21 8.46 -0.42
C GLN A 51 14.32 9.83 0.25
N LYS A 52 15.18 10.71 -0.26
CA LYS A 52 15.39 12.05 0.31
C LYS A 52 15.07 13.20 -0.65
N ASP A 53 15.12 12.94 -1.96
CA ASP A 53 15.02 13.98 -2.99
C ASP A 53 14.05 13.56 -4.11
N TYR A 54 13.06 12.73 -3.78
CA TYR A 54 12.00 12.36 -4.72
C TYR A 54 10.81 13.29 -4.54
N GLU A 55 10.23 13.72 -5.66
CA GLU A 55 8.96 14.45 -5.66
C GLU A 55 8.05 13.91 -6.77
N TYR A 56 6.75 14.04 -6.57
CA TYR A 56 5.75 13.68 -7.56
C TYR A 56 4.52 14.57 -7.48
N GLU A 57 3.85 14.72 -8.60
CA GLU A 57 2.58 15.43 -8.71
C GLU A 57 1.41 14.45 -8.70
N LEU A 58 0.30 14.85 -8.09
CA LEU A 58 -0.96 14.13 -8.19
C LEU A 58 -1.65 14.52 -9.51
N SER A 59 -1.62 13.63 -10.49
CA SER A 59 -2.30 13.81 -11.78
C SER A 59 -3.80 13.64 -11.68
N GLU A 60 -4.28 13.00 -10.60
CA GLU A 60 -5.69 12.74 -10.32
C GLU A 60 -6.02 13.03 -8.85
N ASN A 61 -7.32 13.10 -8.53
CA ASN A 61 -7.76 13.11 -7.13
C ASN A 61 -7.67 11.71 -6.51
N PRO A 62 -7.56 11.60 -5.17
CA PRO A 62 -7.49 10.30 -4.51
C PRO A 62 -8.64 9.37 -4.86
N GLY A 63 -8.31 8.16 -5.32
CA GLY A 63 -9.28 7.13 -5.69
C GLY A 63 -9.95 7.31 -7.06
N GLU A 64 -9.68 8.39 -7.78
CA GLU A 64 -10.27 8.67 -9.08
C GLU A 64 -9.42 8.15 -10.25
N ASN A 65 -10.08 7.90 -11.39
CA ASN A 65 -9.45 7.56 -12.67
C ASN A 65 -8.38 6.44 -12.58
N MET A 66 -8.62 5.45 -11.75
CA MET A 66 -7.80 4.24 -11.74
C MET A 66 -8.03 3.44 -13.03
N ALA A 67 -7.00 2.69 -13.48
CA ALA A 67 -7.12 1.84 -14.65
C ALA A 67 -8.32 0.90 -14.53
N SER A 68 -9.12 0.77 -15.60
CA SER A 68 -10.38 0.04 -15.60
C SER A 68 -10.27 -1.44 -15.19
N ASP A 69 -9.10 -2.02 -15.41
CA ASP A 69 -8.75 -3.40 -15.09
C ASP A 69 -7.98 -3.55 -13.77
N PHE A 70 -7.80 -2.46 -13.02
CA PHE A 70 -7.28 -2.46 -11.66
C PHE A 70 -8.42 -2.21 -10.66
N LYS A 71 -8.87 -3.26 -10.00
CA LYS A 71 -10.02 -3.24 -9.09
C LYS A 71 -9.60 -3.70 -7.69
N PRO A 72 -8.80 -2.90 -6.97
CA PRO A 72 -8.39 -3.26 -5.62
C PRO A 72 -9.60 -3.32 -4.69
N ARG A 73 -9.65 -4.32 -3.82
CA ARG A 73 -10.78 -4.54 -2.90
C ARG A 73 -10.76 -3.59 -1.71
N TYR A 74 -9.58 -3.24 -1.26
CA TYR A 74 -9.36 -2.38 -0.09
C TYR A 74 -8.59 -1.13 -0.48
N THR A 75 -9.00 0.01 0.04
CA THR A 75 -8.18 1.23 -0.05
C THR A 75 -6.93 1.10 0.84
N PRO A 76 -5.87 1.88 0.62
CA PRO A 76 -4.71 1.88 1.52
C PRO A 76 -5.09 2.09 2.99
N LEU A 77 -6.00 3.04 3.28
CA LEU A 77 -6.54 3.26 4.62
C LEU A 77 -7.15 1.99 5.21
N GLN A 78 -8.00 1.29 4.45
CA GLN A 78 -8.63 0.05 4.91
C GLN A 78 -7.59 -1.04 5.18
N MET A 79 -6.58 -1.18 4.31
CA MET A 79 -5.49 -2.14 4.51
C MET A 79 -4.70 -1.86 5.80
N LEU A 80 -4.39 -0.60 6.07
CA LEU A 80 -3.69 -0.19 7.30
C LEU A 80 -4.54 -0.44 8.55
N LYS A 81 -5.85 -0.18 8.49
CA LYS A 81 -6.81 -0.47 9.57
C LYS A 81 -6.95 -1.96 9.86
N GLU A 82 -6.96 -2.77 8.82
CA GLU A 82 -7.09 -4.23 8.96
C GLU A 82 -5.84 -4.89 9.53
N GLY A 83 -4.67 -4.29 9.34
CA GLY A 83 -3.38 -4.79 9.81
C GLY A 83 -2.64 -5.59 8.74
N VAL A 84 -1.62 -4.97 8.20
CA VAL A 84 -0.75 -5.49 7.13
C VAL A 84 0.72 -5.31 7.48
N PHE A 85 1.57 -6.14 6.89
CA PHE A 85 3.04 -6.03 6.96
C PHE A 85 3.62 -5.94 8.40
N GLY A 86 2.95 -6.55 9.38
CA GLY A 86 3.39 -6.54 10.77
C GLY A 86 3.41 -5.13 11.40
N GLY A 87 2.62 -4.21 10.84
CA GLY A 87 2.49 -2.84 11.34
C GLY A 87 3.73 -1.96 11.19
N LYS A 88 4.77 -2.43 10.50
CA LYS A 88 6.03 -1.69 10.37
C LYS A 88 6.15 -0.90 9.06
N TYR A 89 5.38 -1.27 8.05
CA TYR A 89 5.49 -0.67 6.72
C TYR A 89 5.04 0.78 6.72
N CYS A 90 5.77 1.64 6.02
CA CYS A 90 5.47 3.06 5.85
C CYS A 90 5.45 3.92 7.13
N ASN A 91 5.98 3.45 8.26
CA ASN A 91 5.99 4.23 9.51
C ASN A 91 6.84 5.52 9.41
N ASP A 92 7.88 5.53 8.59
CA ASP A 92 8.70 6.71 8.33
C ASP A 92 8.18 7.59 7.17
N GLN A 93 7.01 7.26 6.62
CA GLN A 93 6.33 8.00 5.55
C GLN A 93 5.04 8.70 6.05
N ILE A 94 4.84 8.81 7.36
CA ILE A 94 3.61 9.36 7.95
C ILE A 94 3.34 10.83 7.58
N LEU A 95 4.34 11.54 7.06
CA LEU A 95 4.21 12.92 6.59
C LEU A 95 4.01 13.01 5.06
N GLU A 96 4.11 11.90 4.35
CA GLU A 96 3.86 11.83 2.92
C GLU A 96 2.37 11.59 2.63
N PHE A 97 1.69 10.83 3.48
CA PHE A 97 0.30 10.40 3.28
C PHE A 97 -0.67 11.09 4.25
N PRO A 98 -1.99 11.06 3.97
CA PRO A 98 -3.00 11.65 4.85
C PRO A 98 -2.89 11.15 6.29
N ALA A 99 -2.97 12.06 7.26
CA ALA A 99 -2.90 11.70 8.67
C ALA A 99 -4.01 10.72 9.10
N SER A 100 -5.18 10.80 8.47
CA SER A 100 -6.30 9.88 8.68
C SER A 100 -5.95 8.41 8.41
N TRP A 101 -4.99 8.13 7.50
CA TRP A 101 -4.59 6.77 7.20
C TRP A 101 -3.87 6.08 8.36
N TYR A 102 -3.27 6.86 9.23
CA TYR A 102 -2.50 6.37 10.37
C TYR A 102 -3.28 6.40 11.68
N LYS A 103 -4.30 7.26 11.79
CA LYS A 103 -5.03 7.49 13.03
C LYS A 103 -5.66 6.22 13.63
N ASP A 104 -6.24 5.37 12.80
CA ASP A 104 -6.92 4.14 13.24
C ASP A 104 -6.22 2.88 12.75
N GLY A 105 -5.02 3.01 12.19
CA GLY A 105 -4.25 1.91 11.65
C GLY A 105 -3.60 1.03 12.74
N ARG A 106 -3.23 -0.18 12.36
CA ARG A 106 -2.51 -1.12 13.23
C ARG A 106 -1.02 -1.04 12.94
N PHE A 107 -0.29 -0.31 13.76
CA PHE A 107 1.13 -0.05 13.58
C PHE A 107 1.98 -0.63 14.72
N SER A 108 3.25 -0.86 14.41
CA SER A 108 4.29 -1.29 15.32
C SER A 108 5.61 -0.57 14.99
N PRO A 109 5.78 0.69 15.43
CA PRO A 109 6.98 1.48 15.13
C PRO A 109 8.27 0.85 15.64
N GLU A 110 8.21 0.10 16.74
CA GLU A 110 9.35 -0.60 17.36
C GLU A 110 9.92 -1.69 16.46
N GLY A 111 9.07 -2.37 15.68
CA GLY A 111 9.51 -3.45 14.82
C GLY A 111 8.35 -4.21 14.17
N ASN A 112 8.71 -5.25 13.41
CA ASN A 112 7.71 -6.13 12.82
C ASN A 112 6.99 -6.94 13.91
N ASN A 113 5.67 -6.77 14.00
CA ASN A 113 4.82 -7.51 14.92
C ASN A 113 3.67 -8.18 14.15
N THR A 114 3.79 -9.48 13.92
CA THR A 114 2.78 -10.22 13.16
C THR A 114 1.43 -10.32 13.88
N LEU A 115 1.37 -10.05 15.19
CA LEU A 115 0.11 -10.04 15.95
C LEU A 115 -0.81 -8.88 15.55
N VAL A 116 -0.27 -7.80 14.97
CA VAL A 116 -1.08 -6.69 14.45
C VAL A 116 -1.67 -7.00 13.07
N ASN A 117 -1.15 -8.00 12.36
CA ASN A 117 -1.73 -8.47 11.11
C ASN A 117 -3.14 -9.03 11.34
N ARG A 118 -4.02 -8.82 10.38
CA ARG A 118 -5.41 -9.32 10.45
C ARG A 118 -5.48 -10.80 10.76
N PHE A 119 -4.65 -11.61 10.11
CA PHE A 119 -4.61 -13.06 10.25
C PHE A 119 -3.46 -13.54 11.15
N LYS A 120 -2.87 -12.66 11.95
CA LYS A 120 -1.83 -12.95 12.98
C LYS A 120 -0.63 -13.76 12.48
N GLY A 121 -0.46 -13.90 11.18
CA GLY A 121 0.61 -14.65 10.54
C GLY A 121 1.56 -13.76 9.75
N GLU A 122 2.78 -14.23 9.51
CA GLU A 122 3.71 -13.57 8.61
C GLU A 122 3.41 -13.95 7.16
N SER A 123 3.27 -12.95 6.31
CA SER A 123 3.08 -13.11 4.87
C SER A 123 3.84 -12.03 4.14
N ARG A 124 5.16 -12.15 4.13
CA ARG A 124 6.05 -11.23 3.39
C ARG A 124 7.23 -11.99 2.83
N THR A 125 7.77 -11.48 1.75
CA THR A 125 9.10 -11.84 1.25
C THR A 125 10.09 -10.75 1.68
N PRO A 126 11.29 -11.09 2.14
CA PRO A 126 12.31 -10.09 2.48
C PRO A 126 12.58 -9.14 1.33
N LEU A 127 12.78 -7.84 1.65
CA LEU A 127 13.03 -6.81 0.64
C LEU A 127 14.26 -7.14 -0.24
N LYS A 128 15.27 -7.77 0.36
CA LYS A 128 16.46 -8.22 -0.37
C LYS A 128 16.12 -9.10 -1.57
N ASN A 129 15.20 -10.05 -1.42
CA ASN A 129 14.79 -10.92 -2.52
C ASN A 129 14.16 -10.12 -3.67
N TRP A 130 13.42 -9.06 -3.35
CA TRP A 130 12.80 -8.19 -4.35
C TRP A 130 13.82 -7.34 -5.11
N VAL A 131 14.89 -6.94 -4.42
CA VAL A 131 16.05 -6.25 -5.02
C VAL A 131 16.79 -7.21 -5.95
N ASP A 132 17.12 -8.41 -5.47
CA ASP A 132 17.87 -9.42 -6.20
C ASP A 132 17.15 -9.88 -7.49
N GLU A 133 15.82 -9.92 -7.46
CA GLU A 133 14.96 -10.28 -8.60
C GLU A 133 14.64 -9.09 -9.54
N GLY A 134 15.14 -7.90 -9.27
CA GLY A 134 14.88 -6.71 -10.09
C GLY A 134 13.43 -6.23 -10.09
N TRP A 135 12.67 -6.55 -9.07
CA TRP A 135 11.23 -6.21 -8.99
C TRP A 135 10.95 -4.82 -8.45
N LEU A 136 11.98 -4.12 -7.94
CA LEU A 136 11.85 -2.79 -7.36
C LEU A 136 12.30 -1.71 -8.32
N ASN A 137 11.54 -0.63 -8.32
CA ASN A 137 11.95 0.62 -8.95
C ASN A 137 12.37 1.62 -7.86
N SER A 138 13.36 2.44 -8.14
CA SER A 138 13.88 3.46 -7.22
C SER A 138 12.84 4.49 -6.79
N ILE A 139 11.79 4.69 -7.59
CA ILE A 139 10.69 5.60 -7.25
C ILE A 139 9.75 5.02 -6.19
N ASP A 140 9.67 3.68 -6.04
CA ASP A 140 8.92 2.99 -4.99
C ASP A 140 9.80 1.90 -4.35
N PRO A 141 10.83 2.27 -3.58
CA PRO A 141 11.84 1.33 -3.08
C PRO A 141 11.29 0.29 -2.08
N ARG A 142 10.08 0.45 -1.61
CA ARG A 142 9.37 -0.54 -0.77
C ARG A 142 8.42 -1.42 -1.56
N GLY A 143 8.31 -1.24 -2.87
CA GLY A 143 7.56 -2.09 -3.78
C GLY A 143 6.06 -1.79 -3.86
N TRP A 144 5.28 -2.84 -4.16
CA TRP A 144 3.90 -2.71 -4.62
C TRP A 144 2.99 -1.87 -3.71
N PHE A 145 3.06 -2.02 -2.39
CA PHE A 145 2.14 -1.29 -1.50
C PHE A 145 2.45 0.20 -1.45
N GLU A 146 3.74 0.60 -1.47
CA GLU A 146 4.13 2.00 -1.59
C GLU A 146 3.65 2.61 -2.91
N TRP A 147 3.85 1.87 -4.04
CA TRP A 147 3.26 2.24 -5.31
C TRP A 147 1.75 2.41 -5.20
N TYR A 148 1.03 1.46 -4.59
CA TYR A 148 -0.42 1.51 -4.49
C TYR A 148 -0.92 2.69 -3.64
N MET A 149 -0.26 3.01 -2.54
CA MET A 149 -0.58 4.19 -1.73
C MET A 149 -0.49 5.48 -2.57
N ARG A 150 0.60 5.65 -3.32
CA ARG A 150 0.84 6.80 -4.21
C ARG A 150 -0.10 6.84 -5.40
N TYR A 151 -0.33 5.68 -6.02
CA TYR A 151 -1.28 5.54 -7.14
C TYR A 151 -2.71 5.88 -6.71
N TYR A 152 -3.13 5.40 -5.54
CA TYR A 152 -4.44 5.72 -4.96
C TYR A 152 -4.58 7.22 -4.67
N LEU A 153 -3.53 7.89 -4.19
CA LEU A 153 -3.53 9.35 -4.00
C LEU A 153 -3.67 10.12 -5.31
N GLY A 154 -3.37 9.51 -6.44
CA GLY A 154 -3.50 10.13 -7.77
C GLY A 154 -2.19 10.29 -8.55
N ARG A 155 -1.05 9.77 -8.06
CA ARG A 155 0.18 9.70 -8.86
C ARG A 155 -0.03 8.75 -10.04
N ARG A 156 0.50 9.14 -11.21
CA ARG A 156 0.56 8.29 -12.42
C ARG A 156 1.99 8.27 -12.94
N VAL A 157 2.49 7.08 -13.32
CA VAL A 157 3.86 6.89 -13.81
C VAL A 157 3.81 6.09 -15.11
N GLU A 158 4.07 6.82 -16.20
CA GLU A 158 4.09 6.27 -17.57
C GLU A 158 5.49 5.87 -18.05
N ASP A 159 6.53 6.15 -17.25
CA ASP A 159 7.91 5.80 -17.59
C ASP A 159 8.06 4.29 -17.82
N ASP A 160 8.87 3.93 -18.80
CA ASP A 160 9.12 2.52 -19.14
C ASP A 160 9.77 1.77 -17.99
N PHE A 161 9.21 0.62 -17.68
CA PHE A 161 9.78 -0.35 -16.75
C PHE A 161 9.53 -1.77 -17.26
N ASN A 162 10.59 -2.42 -17.71
CA ASN A 162 10.52 -3.78 -18.27
C ASN A 162 9.57 -3.87 -19.49
N GLY A 163 9.63 -2.88 -20.41
CA GLY A 163 8.88 -2.88 -21.66
C GLY A 163 7.41 -2.46 -21.55
N GLN A 164 7.03 -1.85 -20.44
CA GLN A 164 5.67 -1.31 -20.21
C GLN A 164 5.73 -0.13 -19.25
N SER A 165 4.65 0.66 -19.14
CA SER A 165 4.63 1.72 -18.13
C SER A 165 4.73 1.11 -16.72
N TYR A 166 5.37 1.84 -15.80
CA TYR A 166 5.56 1.35 -14.43
C TYR A 166 4.23 1.05 -13.72
N ASP A 167 3.21 1.89 -13.93
CA ASP A 167 1.89 1.63 -13.38
C ASP A 167 1.30 0.34 -13.95
N ARG A 168 1.44 0.09 -15.26
CA ARG A 168 1.00 -1.16 -15.88
C ARG A 168 1.73 -2.37 -15.33
N TYR A 169 3.03 -2.27 -15.12
CA TYR A 169 3.82 -3.33 -14.50
C TYR A 169 3.28 -3.70 -13.11
N GLN A 170 3.00 -2.71 -12.27
CA GLN A 170 2.49 -2.97 -10.92
C GLN A 170 1.06 -3.53 -10.92
N ILE A 171 0.20 -3.09 -11.84
CA ILE A 171 -1.14 -3.63 -12.04
C ILE A 171 -1.06 -5.10 -12.49
N ASN A 172 -0.18 -5.45 -13.40
CA ASN A 172 0.00 -6.83 -13.85
C ASN A 172 0.50 -7.73 -12.71
N ARG A 173 1.38 -7.24 -11.84
CA ARG A 173 1.78 -7.94 -10.63
C ARG A 173 0.61 -8.18 -9.69
N TRP A 174 -0.24 -7.17 -9.48
CA TRP A 174 -1.46 -7.33 -8.70
C TRP A 174 -2.37 -8.41 -9.29
N LYS A 175 -2.57 -8.44 -10.61
CA LYS A 175 -3.36 -9.49 -11.28
C LYS A 175 -2.85 -10.90 -11.03
N SER A 176 -1.56 -11.10 -10.84
CA SER A 176 -0.98 -12.42 -10.58
C SER A 176 -1.52 -13.07 -9.30
N PHE A 177 -2.02 -12.27 -8.36
CA PHE A 177 -2.65 -12.76 -7.12
C PHE A 177 -4.02 -13.43 -7.34
N ALA A 178 -4.61 -13.34 -8.53
CA ALA A 178 -5.83 -14.08 -8.90
C ALA A 178 -5.71 -15.58 -8.59
N ARG A 179 -4.51 -16.18 -8.79
CA ARG A 179 -4.26 -17.57 -8.46
C ARG A 179 -4.39 -17.86 -6.95
N HIS A 180 -3.85 -16.99 -6.10
CA HIS A 180 -3.99 -17.15 -4.64
C HIS A 180 -5.43 -16.99 -4.20
N PHE A 181 -6.15 -16.03 -4.75
CA PHE A 181 -7.58 -15.85 -4.51
C PHE A 181 -8.38 -17.08 -4.90
N GLY A 182 -8.17 -17.62 -6.12
CA GLY A 182 -8.83 -18.84 -6.60
C GLY A 182 -8.59 -20.04 -5.68
N GLN A 183 -7.35 -20.21 -5.19
CA GLN A 183 -7.01 -21.30 -4.25
C GLN A 183 -7.74 -21.16 -2.91
N VAL A 184 -7.81 -19.96 -2.35
CA VAL A 184 -8.54 -19.74 -1.09
C VAL A 184 -10.03 -19.94 -1.30
N LYS A 185 -10.61 -19.38 -2.37
CA LYS A 185 -12.04 -19.51 -2.71
C LYS A 185 -12.46 -20.97 -2.90
N ALA A 186 -11.62 -21.78 -3.54
CA ALA A 186 -11.94 -23.20 -3.84
C ALA A 186 -11.82 -24.13 -2.62
N ASN A 187 -11.05 -23.75 -1.61
CA ASN A 187 -10.68 -24.68 -0.52
C ASN A 187 -11.12 -24.22 0.87
N CYS A 188 -11.69 -23.02 1.01
CA CYS A 188 -12.06 -22.46 2.30
C CYS A 188 -13.49 -21.91 2.27
N ASP A 189 -14.20 -22.06 3.39
CA ASP A 189 -15.41 -21.27 3.61
C ASP A 189 -15.04 -19.79 3.75
N ALA A 190 -15.91 -18.92 3.25
CA ALA A 190 -15.67 -17.46 3.28
C ALA A 190 -15.53 -16.91 4.71
N ASN A 191 -16.19 -17.53 5.67
CA ASN A 191 -16.20 -17.14 7.07
C ASN A 191 -15.14 -17.86 7.92
N ASP A 192 -14.51 -18.91 7.40
CA ASP A 192 -13.42 -19.59 8.09
C ASP A 192 -12.13 -18.77 7.98
N MET A 193 -11.89 -17.96 8.99
CA MET A 193 -10.75 -17.04 9.04
C MET A 193 -9.41 -17.73 9.27
N GLU A 194 -9.42 -18.98 9.75
CA GLU A 194 -8.19 -19.74 10.02
C GLU A 194 -7.74 -20.53 8.80
N CYS A 195 -8.69 -20.91 7.94
CA CYS A 195 -8.37 -21.60 6.69
C CYS A 195 -7.46 -20.75 5.80
N ARG A 196 -6.26 -21.25 5.54
CA ARG A 196 -5.25 -20.59 4.71
C ARG A 196 -4.91 -19.16 5.15
N ALA A 197 -4.84 -18.92 6.47
CA ALA A 197 -4.63 -17.59 7.06
C ALA A 197 -3.43 -16.83 6.46
N LYS A 198 -2.31 -17.51 6.18
CA LYS A 198 -1.14 -16.91 5.53
C LYS A 198 -1.44 -16.42 4.09
N GLN A 199 -2.19 -17.19 3.31
CA GLN A 199 -2.60 -16.75 1.96
C GLN A 199 -3.62 -15.63 2.02
N ARG A 200 -4.55 -15.65 2.99
CA ARG A 200 -5.50 -14.55 3.23
C ARG A 200 -4.77 -13.27 3.60
N GLN A 201 -3.73 -13.35 4.45
CA GLN A 201 -2.90 -12.19 4.77
C GLN A 201 -2.19 -11.64 3.51
N ALA A 202 -1.67 -12.51 2.65
CA ALA A 202 -1.09 -12.08 1.36
C ALA A 202 -2.12 -11.39 0.48
N LEU A 203 -3.33 -11.95 0.34
CA LEU A 203 -4.41 -11.34 -0.42
C LEU A 203 -4.77 -9.95 0.12
N LEU A 204 -4.91 -9.80 1.42
CA LEU A 204 -5.14 -8.50 2.05
C LEU A 204 -4.02 -7.50 1.73
N GLN A 205 -2.76 -7.92 1.81
CA GLN A 205 -1.58 -7.09 1.54
C GLN A 205 -1.44 -6.70 0.06
N TRP A 206 -2.20 -7.33 -0.83
CA TRP A 206 -2.29 -7.00 -2.25
C TRP A 206 -3.68 -6.47 -2.62
N SER A 207 -4.48 -6.05 -1.64
CA SER A 207 -5.83 -5.52 -1.86
C SER A 207 -6.75 -6.45 -2.67
N TRP A 208 -6.61 -7.77 -2.48
CA TRP A 208 -7.53 -8.79 -2.96
C TRP A 208 -8.51 -9.18 -1.87
N PRO A 209 -9.72 -9.70 -2.19
CA PRO A 209 -10.65 -10.20 -1.17
C PRO A 209 -9.97 -11.28 -0.32
N ALA A 210 -9.81 -11.01 0.97
CA ALA A 210 -9.13 -11.90 1.90
C ALA A 210 -10.09 -12.52 2.92
N TYR A 211 -11.19 -11.82 3.19
CA TYR A 211 -12.28 -12.20 4.07
C TYR A 211 -13.48 -11.33 3.73
N GLY A 212 -14.57 -11.54 4.42
CA GLY A 212 -15.69 -10.63 4.36
C GLY A 212 -17.02 -11.32 4.25
N LEU A 213 -18.01 -10.51 4.20
CA LEU A 213 -19.38 -10.93 4.01
C LEU A 213 -19.48 -11.76 2.72
N GLN A 214 -20.33 -12.77 2.74
CA GLN A 214 -20.58 -13.67 1.62
C GLN A 214 -20.74 -12.94 0.28
N LYS A 215 -21.37 -11.77 0.28
CA LYS A 215 -21.54 -10.92 -0.90
C LYS A 215 -20.20 -10.54 -1.55
N SER A 216 -19.22 -10.10 -0.79
CA SER A 216 -17.93 -9.69 -1.36
C SER A 216 -17.11 -10.83 -1.93
N TRP A 217 -17.38 -12.05 -1.47
CA TRP A 217 -16.74 -13.26 -1.97
C TRP A 217 -17.35 -13.75 -3.28
N VAL A 218 -18.67 -13.57 -3.44
CA VAL A 218 -19.43 -14.00 -4.62
C VAL A 218 -19.35 -12.97 -5.74
N ASP A 219 -19.39 -11.67 -5.39
CA ASP A 219 -19.50 -10.58 -6.35
C ASP A 219 -18.14 -10.10 -6.88
N PHE A 220 -17.03 -10.62 -6.37
CA PHE A 220 -15.71 -10.27 -6.86
C PHE A 220 -15.33 -11.15 -8.05
N GLU A 221 -15.38 -10.56 -9.23
CA GLU A 221 -14.81 -11.15 -10.43
C GLU A 221 -13.33 -10.71 -10.55
N PRO A 222 -12.38 -11.65 -10.50
CA PRO A 222 -10.98 -11.31 -10.74
C PRO A 222 -10.83 -10.80 -12.18
N PRO A 223 -9.91 -9.87 -12.44
CA PRO A 223 -9.63 -9.42 -13.79
C PRO A 223 -9.25 -10.63 -14.67
N ALA A 224 -9.67 -10.60 -15.92
CA ALA A 224 -9.37 -11.65 -16.90
C ALA A 224 -7.85 -11.91 -16.94
N LYS A 225 -7.46 -13.18 -16.99
CA LYS A 225 -6.07 -13.54 -17.27
C LYS A 225 -5.71 -12.96 -18.63
N LYS A 226 -4.48 -12.45 -18.79
CA LYS A 226 -3.91 -12.34 -20.14
C LYS A 226 -3.91 -13.76 -20.71
N GLU A 227 -4.56 -13.95 -21.85
CA GLU A 227 -4.25 -15.11 -22.70
C GLU A 227 -2.77 -14.95 -23.05
N ASP A 228 -1.98 -15.95 -22.71
CA ASP A 228 -0.59 -16.01 -23.12
C ASP A 228 -0.60 -15.91 -24.64
N GLU A 229 -0.14 -14.79 -25.18
CA GLU A 229 0.14 -14.67 -26.62
C GLU A 229 1.24 -15.70 -26.91
N GLU A 230 0.87 -16.77 -27.59
CA GLU A 230 1.78 -17.77 -28.16
C GLU A 230 2.70 -17.13 -29.23
#